data_74042c06785edbb44155c3b6b9ce0c8b
#
_entry.id   74042c06785edbb44155c3b6b9ce0c8b
#
_cell.length_a   1.000
_cell.length_b   1.000
_cell.length_c   1.000
_cell.angle_alpha   90.00
_cell.angle_beta   90.00
_cell.angle_gamma   90.00
#
_symmetry.space_group_name_H-M   'P 1'
#
loop_
_entity.id
_entity.type
_entity.pdbx_description
1 polymer ?
#
loop_
_entity_poly.entity_id
_entity_poly.type
_entity_poly.pdbx_seq_one_letter_code
_entity_poly.pdbx_strand_id
1 'polypeptide(L)'
;ACDSCIYLAKYKGMKKLYPFDLEQMDKEAYKKFSQIMKPYIRPRVQGVKKPEWYIEGLAKYISDVNEKYGTDYQIDMEKFDGTGTAEDAEKIICEQIDKGLPVPYLMLRHLNVEKYKDFIWHWFLVVGYEKNEQGMWIDVATYGEKVRLDLMELWKTGCEEKGGIVIYELKNTEVQSKNE
;
A
#
# COMPACT_ATOMS: atom_id res chain seq x y z
N ALA A 1 -3.78 -3.25 2.49
CA ALA A 1 -4.20 -2.44 3.64
C ALA A 1 -3.44 -2.84 4.92
N CYS A 2 -3.37 -4.12 5.27
CA CYS A 2 -2.62 -4.56 6.46
C CYS A 2 -1.17 -4.08 6.41
N ASP A 3 -0.46 -4.37 5.32
CA ASP A 3 0.95 -3.98 5.16
C ASP A 3 1.14 -2.46 5.21
N SER A 4 0.20 -1.69 4.66
CA SER A 4 0.22 -0.23 4.75
C SER A 4 0.07 0.27 6.19
N CYS A 5 -0.89 -0.28 6.95
CA CYS A 5 -1.05 0.07 8.38
C CYS A 5 0.20 -0.29 9.18
N ILE A 6 0.78 -1.46 8.95
CA ILE A 6 2.03 -1.91 9.60
C ILE A 6 3.16 -0.95 9.25
N TYR A 7 3.31 -0.60 7.98
CA TYR A 7 4.34 0.33 7.52
C TYR A 7 4.19 1.72 8.18
N LEU A 8 2.98 2.28 8.15
CA LEU A 8 2.68 3.59 8.75
C LEU A 8 2.88 3.56 10.27
N ALA A 9 2.50 2.48 10.94
CA ALA A 9 2.72 2.30 12.37
C ALA A 9 4.22 2.27 12.72
N LYS A 10 5.01 1.54 11.92
CA LYS A 10 6.44 1.33 12.17
C LYS A 10 7.29 2.54 11.80
N TYR A 11 7.01 3.19 10.66
CA TYR A 11 7.90 4.19 10.07
C TYR A 11 7.37 5.63 10.11
N LYS A 12 6.06 5.81 10.39
CA LYS A 12 5.42 7.15 10.45
C LYS A 12 4.81 7.47 11.81
N GLY A 13 5.14 6.69 12.83
CA GLY A 13 4.69 6.95 14.21
C GLY A 13 3.22 6.70 14.47
N MET A 14 2.46 6.20 13.51
CA MET A 14 1.02 5.92 13.63
C MET A 14 0.75 4.58 14.33
N LYS A 15 1.35 4.38 15.50
CA LYS A 15 1.42 3.08 16.20
C LYS A 15 0.07 2.41 16.41
N LYS A 16 -1.02 3.18 16.58
CA LYS A 16 -2.36 2.63 16.82
C LYS A 16 -3.01 2.00 15.58
N LEU A 17 -2.45 2.24 14.37
CA LEU A 17 -2.91 1.57 13.15
C LEU A 17 -2.60 0.07 13.14
N TYR A 18 -1.67 -0.40 13.98
CA TYR A 18 -1.42 -1.82 14.16
C TYR A 18 -1.58 -2.17 15.64
N PRO A 19 -2.58 -3.00 16.01
CA PRO A 19 -2.96 -3.21 17.41
C PRO A 19 -2.11 -4.25 18.15
N PHE A 20 -1.07 -4.79 17.50
CA PHE A 20 -0.17 -5.80 18.08
C PHE A 20 1.25 -5.25 18.22
N ASP A 21 2.15 -6.06 18.77
CA ASP A 21 3.56 -5.71 18.93
C ASP A 21 4.26 -5.68 17.55
N LEU A 22 4.86 -4.53 17.21
CA LEU A 22 5.61 -4.34 15.97
C LEU A 22 6.97 -5.06 15.96
N GLU A 23 7.53 -5.36 17.16
CA GLU A 23 8.81 -6.03 17.29
C GLU A 23 8.66 -7.56 17.27
N GLN A 24 7.44 -8.07 17.55
CA GLN A 24 7.11 -9.50 17.58
C GLN A 24 6.04 -9.84 16.52
N MET A 25 6.22 -9.33 15.32
CA MET A 25 5.27 -9.54 14.24
C MET A 25 5.44 -10.93 13.64
N ASP A 26 4.58 -11.85 14.04
CA ASP A 26 4.51 -13.20 13.50
C ASP A 26 3.31 -13.41 12.56
N LYS A 27 3.22 -14.59 11.98
CA LYS A 27 2.13 -14.96 11.06
C LYS A 27 0.76 -14.95 11.75
N GLU A 28 0.69 -15.30 13.04
CA GLU A 28 -0.56 -15.31 13.79
C GLU A 28 -1.06 -13.89 14.09
N ALA A 29 -0.17 -12.98 14.48
CA ALA A 29 -0.49 -11.56 14.66
C ALA A 29 -0.98 -10.94 13.35
N TYR A 30 -0.30 -11.21 12.23
CA TYR A 30 -0.73 -10.76 10.91
C TYR A 30 -2.11 -11.31 10.53
N LYS A 31 -2.36 -12.60 10.74
CA LYS A 31 -3.66 -13.22 10.49
C LYS A 31 -4.78 -12.61 11.34
N LYS A 32 -4.55 -12.38 12.63
CA LYS A 32 -5.50 -11.67 13.50
C LYS A 32 -5.77 -10.27 12.98
N PHE A 33 -4.74 -9.54 12.58
CA PHE A 33 -4.91 -8.21 12.00
C PHE A 33 -5.70 -8.24 10.69
N SER A 34 -5.48 -9.21 9.84
CA SER A 34 -6.26 -9.38 8.60
C SER A 34 -7.75 -9.61 8.88
N GLN A 35 -8.09 -10.30 9.95
CA GLN A 35 -9.49 -10.48 10.37
C GLN A 35 -10.10 -9.15 10.88
N ILE A 36 -9.33 -8.31 11.59
CA ILE A 36 -9.75 -6.97 11.99
C ILE A 36 -10.01 -6.09 10.76
N MET A 37 -9.14 -6.16 9.74
CA MET A 37 -9.25 -5.35 8.53
C MET A 37 -10.37 -5.81 7.58
N LYS A 38 -10.76 -7.08 7.64
CA LYS A 38 -11.74 -7.68 6.73
C LYS A 38 -13.08 -6.92 6.64
N PRO A 39 -13.74 -6.48 7.74
CA PRO A 39 -14.99 -5.73 7.67
C PRO A 39 -14.85 -4.34 7.03
N TYR A 40 -13.65 -3.76 7.05
CA TYR A 40 -13.36 -2.46 6.42
C TYR A 40 -13.13 -2.61 4.91
N ILE A 41 -12.22 -3.49 4.53
CA ILE A 41 -11.81 -3.68 3.13
C ILE A 41 -12.88 -4.45 2.33
N ARG A 42 -13.70 -5.28 3.01
CA ARG A 42 -14.85 -6.01 2.44
C ARG A 42 -14.51 -6.72 1.12
N PRO A 43 -13.57 -7.67 1.13
CA PRO A 43 -13.23 -8.41 -0.08
C PRO A 43 -14.47 -9.14 -0.60
N ARG A 44 -14.77 -8.95 -1.90
CA ARG A 44 -15.88 -9.61 -2.60
C ARG A 44 -15.39 -10.93 -3.19
N VAL A 45 -16.26 -11.64 -3.93
CA VAL A 45 -15.91 -12.91 -4.59
C VAL A 45 -14.62 -12.81 -5.41
N GLN A 46 -14.41 -11.67 -6.09
CA GLN A 46 -13.19 -11.38 -6.86
C GLN A 46 -12.16 -10.53 -6.07
N GLY A 47 -12.20 -10.56 -4.74
CA GLY A 47 -11.33 -9.74 -3.90
C GLY A 47 -11.66 -8.25 -3.92
N VAL A 48 -10.65 -7.41 -3.72
CA VAL A 48 -10.73 -5.94 -3.75
C VAL A 48 -10.15 -5.47 -5.07
N LYS A 49 -10.98 -5.41 -6.11
CA LYS A 49 -10.55 -5.12 -7.49
C LYS A 49 -10.58 -3.63 -7.88
N LYS A 50 -10.92 -2.75 -6.95
CA LYS A 50 -11.00 -1.30 -7.17
C LYS A 50 -10.21 -0.57 -6.11
N PRO A 51 -9.31 0.35 -6.49
CA PRO A 51 -8.59 1.21 -5.53
C PRO A 51 -9.51 2.00 -4.62
N GLU A 52 -10.67 2.43 -5.09
CA GLU A 52 -11.66 3.18 -4.30
C GLU A 52 -12.14 2.36 -3.09
N TRP A 53 -12.37 1.06 -3.24
CA TRP A 53 -12.80 0.21 -2.11
C TRP A 53 -11.71 0.06 -1.06
N TYR A 54 -10.46 0.05 -1.49
CA TYR A 54 -9.30 0.07 -0.59
C TYR A 54 -9.25 1.39 0.18
N ILE A 55 -9.37 2.53 -0.53
CA ILE A 55 -9.33 3.88 0.04
C ILE A 55 -10.46 4.08 1.06
N GLU A 56 -11.71 3.79 0.68
CA GLU A 56 -12.88 3.89 1.56
C GLU A 56 -12.73 3.04 2.81
N GLY A 57 -12.29 1.79 2.64
CA GLY A 57 -12.11 0.87 3.76
C GLY A 57 -11.00 1.29 4.70
N LEU A 58 -9.86 1.71 4.19
CA LEU A 58 -8.74 2.16 5.00
C LEU A 58 -9.05 3.49 5.73
N ALA A 59 -9.69 4.43 5.04
CA ALA A 59 -10.14 5.70 5.65
C ALA A 59 -11.08 5.46 6.83
N LYS A 60 -12.06 4.54 6.67
CA LYS A 60 -12.94 4.16 7.77
C LYS A 60 -12.18 3.52 8.93
N TYR A 61 -11.25 2.63 8.66
CA TYR A 61 -10.43 2.02 9.72
C TYR A 61 -9.63 3.07 10.50
N ILE A 62 -9.01 4.04 9.81
CA ILE A 62 -8.26 5.13 10.44
C ILE A 62 -9.18 5.98 11.32
N SER A 63 -10.39 6.31 10.83
CA SER A 63 -11.39 7.06 11.60
C SER A 63 -11.80 6.33 12.88
N ASP A 64 -12.09 5.02 12.80
CA ASP A 64 -12.47 4.22 13.96
C ASP A 64 -11.29 4.06 14.96
N VAL A 65 -10.05 4.00 14.47
CA VAL A 65 -8.83 4.01 15.31
C VAL A 65 -8.68 5.34 16.02
N ASN A 66 -8.88 6.47 15.34
CA ASN A 66 -8.83 7.80 15.93
C ASN A 66 -9.86 7.94 17.04
N GLU A 67 -11.10 7.55 16.79
CA GLU A 67 -12.17 7.60 17.80
C GLU A 67 -11.85 6.72 19.01
N LYS A 68 -11.41 5.49 18.77
CA LYS A 68 -11.13 4.49 19.82
C LYS A 68 -9.98 4.89 20.73
N TYR A 69 -8.92 5.48 20.18
CA TYR A 69 -7.67 5.72 20.90
C TYR A 69 -7.40 7.20 21.16
N GLY A 70 -8.28 8.12 20.73
CA GLY A 70 -8.08 9.57 20.86
C GLY A 70 -6.88 10.07 20.04
N THR A 71 -6.58 9.43 18.91
CA THR A 71 -5.53 9.87 17.98
C THR A 71 -6.12 10.77 16.90
N ASP A 72 -5.25 11.52 16.20
CA ASP A 72 -5.65 12.38 15.07
C ASP A 72 -4.80 12.06 13.84
N TYR A 73 -4.90 10.81 13.37
CA TYR A 73 -4.22 10.40 12.15
C TYR A 73 -4.99 10.89 10.93
N GLN A 74 -4.37 11.76 10.14
CA GLN A 74 -4.96 12.33 8.94
C GLN A 74 -4.15 11.91 7.72
N ILE A 75 -4.76 11.07 6.88
CA ILE A 75 -4.18 10.54 5.65
C ILE A 75 -5.18 10.76 4.53
N ASP A 76 -4.87 11.67 3.61
CA ASP A 76 -5.60 11.76 2.36
C ASP A 76 -5.09 10.66 1.42
N MET A 77 -5.98 10.10 0.67
CA MET A 77 -5.69 9.00 -0.24
C MET A 77 -6.32 9.25 -1.60
N GLU A 78 -5.52 9.14 -2.64
CA GLU A 78 -5.96 9.25 -4.02
C GLU A 78 -5.52 8.02 -4.81
N LYS A 79 -6.29 7.68 -5.84
CA LYS A 79 -5.88 6.65 -6.79
C LYS A 79 -5.16 7.27 -7.98
N PHE A 80 -4.19 6.56 -8.52
CA PHE A 80 -3.70 6.75 -9.87
C PHE A 80 -4.02 5.48 -10.66
N ASP A 81 -4.83 5.64 -11.70
CA ASP A 81 -5.37 4.53 -12.48
C ASP A 81 -4.30 3.87 -13.35
N GLY A 82 -4.33 2.55 -13.48
CA GLY A 82 -3.38 1.81 -14.31
C GLY A 82 -3.45 2.13 -15.81
N THR A 83 -4.43 2.91 -16.25
CA THR A 83 -4.51 3.45 -17.62
C THR A 83 -3.64 4.69 -17.82
N GLY A 84 -3.15 5.31 -16.74
CA GLY A 84 -2.17 6.38 -16.80
C GLY A 84 -0.83 5.93 -17.37
N THR A 85 0.05 6.88 -17.66
CA THR A 85 1.36 6.58 -18.26
C THR A 85 2.30 5.90 -17.26
N ALA A 86 3.25 5.11 -17.76
CA ALA A 86 4.26 4.49 -16.90
C ALA A 86 5.22 5.54 -16.31
N GLU A 87 5.46 6.60 -17.06
CA GLU A 87 6.30 7.73 -16.68
C GLU A 87 5.68 8.52 -15.51
N ASP A 88 4.35 8.72 -15.52
CA ASP A 88 3.63 9.34 -14.40
C ASP A 88 3.63 8.42 -13.18
N ALA A 89 3.41 7.12 -13.37
CA ALA A 89 3.49 6.13 -12.28
C ALA A 89 4.88 6.10 -11.64
N GLU A 90 5.94 6.15 -12.46
CA GLU A 90 7.33 6.22 -12.00
C GLU A 90 7.53 7.47 -11.13
N LYS A 91 7.13 8.64 -11.62
CA LYS A 91 7.25 9.90 -10.87
C LYS A 91 6.53 9.84 -9.53
N ILE A 92 5.28 9.37 -9.53
CA ILE A 92 4.47 9.24 -8.31
C ILE A 92 5.14 8.28 -7.32
N ILE A 93 5.61 7.12 -7.77
CA ILE A 93 6.26 6.14 -6.90
C ILE A 93 7.55 6.72 -6.30
N CYS A 94 8.40 7.38 -7.09
CA CYS A 94 9.59 8.05 -6.57
C CYS A 94 9.23 9.07 -5.49
N GLU A 95 8.29 9.98 -5.78
CA GLU A 95 7.86 11.02 -4.84
C GLU A 95 7.29 10.45 -3.53
N GLN A 96 6.52 9.36 -3.59
CA GLN A 96 5.97 8.70 -2.41
C GLN A 96 7.09 8.06 -1.57
N ILE A 97 7.96 7.27 -2.19
CA ILE A 97 9.05 6.58 -1.50
C ILE A 97 10.05 7.58 -0.91
N ASP A 98 10.37 8.67 -1.62
CA ASP A 98 11.28 9.73 -1.12
C ASP A 98 10.68 10.46 0.10
N LYS A 99 9.34 10.58 0.18
CA LYS A 99 8.64 11.04 1.39
C LYS A 99 8.58 9.96 2.49
N GLY A 100 9.13 8.78 2.25
CA GLY A 100 9.06 7.61 3.13
C GLY A 100 7.63 7.08 3.28
N LEU A 101 6.82 7.15 2.23
CA LEU A 101 5.47 6.61 2.16
C LEU A 101 5.43 5.38 1.25
N PRO A 102 4.73 4.31 1.65
CA PRO A 102 4.60 3.13 0.81
C PRO A 102 3.54 3.38 -0.27
N VAL A 103 3.60 2.64 -1.37
CA VAL A 103 2.61 2.75 -2.44
C VAL A 103 1.86 1.42 -2.60
N PRO A 104 0.59 1.33 -2.19
CA PRO A 104 -0.24 0.17 -2.48
C PRO A 104 -0.45 0.05 -3.99
N TYR A 105 -0.17 -1.12 -4.54
CA TYR A 105 -0.28 -1.41 -5.95
C TYR A 105 -1.27 -2.57 -6.16
N LEU A 106 -2.27 -2.36 -6.98
CA LEU A 106 -3.20 -3.38 -7.46
C LEU A 106 -2.82 -3.76 -8.88
N MET A 107 -2.52 -5.01 -9.13
CA MET A 107 -2.48 -5.57 -10.47
C MET A 107 -3.67 -6.50 -10.70
N LEU A 108 -4.45 -6.29 -11.77
CA LEU A 108 -5.58 -7.13 -12.12
C LEU A 108 -5.18 -8.18 -13.16
N ARG A 109 -4.64 -7.78 -14.30
CA ARG A 109 -4.23 -8.68 -15.38
C ARG A 109 -2.89 -8.26 -15.95
N HIS A 110 -2.19 -9.25 -16.52
CA HIS A 110 -0.94 -9.06 -17.24
C HIS A 110 -0.81 -10.10 -18.36
N LEU A 111 -0.38 -9.71 -19.58
CA LEU A 111 -0.19 -10.65 -20.68
C LEU A 111 0.92 -11.66 -20.42
N ASN A 112 2.01 -11.24 -19.77
CA ASN A 112 3.08 -12.15 -19.35
C ASN A 112 2.68 -12.89 -18.07
N VAL A 113 1.73 -13.82 -18.24
CA VAL A 113 1.17 -14.61 -17.13
C VAL A 113 2.23 -15.47 -16.46
N GLU A 114 3.17 -16.02 -17.21
CA GLU A 114 4.22 -16.89 -16.66
C GLU A 114 5.08 -16.14 -15.63
N LYS A 115 5.49 -14.91 -15.92
CA LYS A 115 6.32 -14.09 -15.03
C LYS A 115 5.54 -13.51 -13.85
N TYR A 116 4.29 -13.09 -14.09
CA TYR A 116 3.52 -12.31 -13.12
C TYR A 116 2.35 -13.06 -12.48
N LYS A 117 2.27 -14.39 -12.59
CA LYS A 117 1.16 -15.22 -12.07
C LYS A 117 0.83 -14.93 -10.58
N ASP A 118 1.84 -14.68 -9.76
CA ASP A 118 1.69 -14.46 -8.32
C ASP A 118 1.28 -13.01 -7.99
N PHE A 119 1.28 -12.13 -9.00
CA PHE A 119 0.89 -10.72 -8.87
C PHE A 119 -0.47 -10.42 -9.52
N ILE A 120 -0.99 -11.30 -10.36
CA ILE A 120 -2.29 -11.14 -11.03
C ILE A 120 -3.42 -11.27 -10.01
N TRP A 121 -4.40 -10.33 -10.05
CA TRP A 121 -5.48 -10.20 -9.06
C TRP A 121 -4.97 -10.01 -7.63
N HIS A 122 -3.86 -9.30 -7.48
CA HIS A 122 -3.18 -9.16 -6.21
C HIS A 122 -2.86 -7.71 -5.85
N TRP A 123 -2.88 -7.44 -4.52
CA TRP A 123 -2.40 -6.22 -3.92
C TRP A 123 -1.03 -6.46 -3.28
N PHE A 124 -0.06 -5.64 -3.60
CA PHE A 124 1.24 -5.62 -2.96
C PHE A 124 1.64 -4.18 -2.60
N LEU A 125 2.68 -4.04 -1.79
CA LEU A 125 3.10 -2.75 -1.28
C LEU A 125 4.49 -2.41 -1.83
N VAL A 126 4.60 -1.33 -2.62
CA VAL A 126 5.90 -0.80 -3.03
C VAL A 126 6.51 -0.10 -1.83
N VAL A 127 7.74 -0.48 -1.49
CA VAL A 127 8.46 -0.01 -0.28
C VAL A 127 9.84 0.57 -0.59
N GLY A 128 10.25 0.55 -1.86
CA GLY A 128 11.52 1.10 -2.31
C GLY A 128 11.61 1.10 -3.83
N TYR A 129 12.61 1.79 -4.35
CA TYR A 129 12.95 1.77 -5.77
C TYR A 129 14.46 1.90 -5.99
N GLU A 130 14.88 1.50 -7.18
CA GLU A 130 16.20 1.78 -7.72
C GLU A 130 16.04 2.24 -9.18
N LYS A 131 16.68 3.35 -9.54
CA LYS A 131 16.63 3.92 -10.89
C LYS A 131 18.05 4.14 -11.41
N ASN A 132 18.29 3.69 -12.65
CA ASN A 132 19.56 3.91 -13.36
C ASN A 132 19.29 4.04 -14.87
N GLU A 133 20.35 4.09 -15.69
CA GLU A 133 20.26 4.22 -17.15
C GLU A 133 19.52 3.05 -17.83
N GLN A 134 19.40 1.90 -17.18
CA GLN A 134 18.74 0.71 -17.71
C GLN A 134 17.25 0.68 -17.42
N GLY A 135 16.75 1.50 -16.48
CA GLY A 135 15.33 1.57 -16.10
C GLY A 135 15.08 1.82 -14.63
N MET A 136 13.88 1.53 -14.21
CA MET A 136 13.46 1.62 -12.82
C MET A 136 12.93 0.30 -12.30
N TRP A 137 13.48 -0.14 -11.19
CA TRP A 137 13.01 -1.29 -10.43
C TRP A 137 12.33 -0.83 -9.15
N ILE A 138 11.28 -1.53 -8.78
CA ILE A 138 10.58 -1.32 -7.50
C ILE A 138 10.78 -2.53 -6.59
N ASP A 139 11.00 -2.25 -5.32
CA ASP A 139 11.01 -3.26 -4.27
C ASP A 139 9.60 -3.37 -3.68
N VAL A 140 8.99 -4.53 -3.77
CA VAL A 140 7.63 -4.76 -3.29
C VAL A 140 7.60 -5.75 -2.13
N ALA A 141 6.80 -5.46 -1.12
CA ALA A 141 6.49 -6.37 -0.03
C ALA A 141 5.21 -7.14 -0.37
N THR A 142 5.31 -8.46 -0.43
CA THR A 142 4.19 -9.37 -0.71
C THR A 142 4.50 -10.76 -0.16
N TYR A 143 3.46 -11.51 0.27
CA TYR A 143 3.58 -12.88 0.80
C TYR A 143 4.65 -13.08 1.89
N GLY A 144 4.99 -12.02 2.65
CA GLY A 144 6.04 -12.05 3.67
C GLY A 144 7.48 -11.92 3.13
N GLU A 145 7.63 -11.64 1.86
CA GLU A 145 8.92 -11.49 1.16
C GLU A 145 9.07 -10.10 0.53
N LYS A 146 10.30 -9.75 0.20
CA LYS A 146 10.63 -8.58 -0.62
C LYS A 146 11.06 -9.04 -2.00
N VAL A 147 10.35 -8.59 -3.03
CA VAL A 147 10.61 -8.95 -4.42
C VAL A 147 10.94 -7.70 -5.22
N ARG A 148 11.90 -7.79 -6.14
CA ARG A 148 12.28 -6.70 -7.06
C ARG A 148 11.66 -6.93 -8.44
N LEU A 149 10.96 -5.91 -8.95
CA LEU A 149 10.25 -5.95 -10.22
C LEU A 149 10.63 -4.75 -11.09
N ASP A 150 10.69 -4.95 -12.41
CA ASP A 150 10.80 -3.88 -13.39
C ASP A 150 9.47 -3.12 -13.46
N LEU A 151 9.48 -1.82 -13.17
CA LEU A 151 8.25 -1.01 -13.13
C LEU A 151 7.63 -0.87 -14.52
N MET A 152 8.44 -0.64 -15.55
CA MET A 152 7.92 -0.41 -16.90
C MET A 152 7.22 -1.65 -17.45
N GLU A 153 7.80 -2.82 -17.25
CA GLU A 153 7.19 -4.08 -17.66
C GLU A 153 5.92 -4.35 -16.83
N LEU A 154 5.99 -4.16 -15.51
CA LEU A 154 4.86 -4.36 -14.61
C LEU A 154 3.67 -3.44 -14.94
N TRP A 155 3.92 -2.17 -15.30
CA TRP A 155 2.88 -1.20 -15.62
C TRP A 155 2.26 -1.43 -17.01
N LYS A 156 3.08 -1.80 -17.98
CA LYS A 156 2.65 -2.11 -19.35
C LYS A 156 2.06 -3.52 -19.45
N THR A 157 0.98 -3.75 -18.73
CA THR A 157 0.35 -5.08 -18.60
C THR A 157 -0.10 -5.70 -19.93
N GLY A 158 -0.36 -4.90 -20.97
CA GLY A 158 -0.95 -5.34 -22.24
C GLY A 158 -2.45 -5.69 -22.16
N CYS A 159 -3.09 -5.49 -21.01
CA CYS A 159 -4.50 -5.78 -20.75
C CYS A 159 -5.30 -4.50 -20.52
N GLU A 160 -6.63 -4.56 -20.72
CA GLU A 160 -7.54 -3.46 -20.40
C GLU A 160 -7.74 -3.33 -18.87
N GLU A 161 -7.95 -4.45 -18.18
CA GLU A 161 -8.07 -4.48 -16.72
C GLU A 161 -6.69 -4.43 -16.06
N LYS A 162 -6.21 -3.24 -15.71
CA LYS A 162 -4.85 -3.05 -15.20
C LYS A 162 -4.76 -2.95 -13.67
N GLY A 163 -5.70 -2.25 -13.04
CA GLY A 163 -5.63 -1.88 -11.62
C GLY A 163 -5.13 -0.45 -11.43
N GLY A 164 -4.07 -0.27 -10.65
CA GLY A 164 -3.49 1.05 -10.36
C GLY A 164 -2.82 1.11 -9.00
N ILE A 165 -2.47 2.32 -8.58
CA ILE A 165 -1.80 2.57 -7.30
C ILE A 165 -2.62 3.52 -6.43
N VAL A 166 -2.33 3.51 -5.11
CA VAL A 166 -2.89 4.46 -4.15
C VAL A 166 -1.76 5.37 -3.66
N ILE A 167 -2.03 6.67 -3.68
CA ILE A 167 -1.14 7.74 -3.25
C ILE A 167 -1.56 8.16 -1.84
N TYR A 168 -0.61 8.34 -0.94
CA TYR A 168 -0.84 8.85 0.41
C TYR A 168 -0.34 10.27 0.56
N GLU A 169 -1.13 11.11 1.22
CA GLU A 169 -0.72 12.41 1.72
C GLU A 169 -1.01 12.50 3.22
N LEU A 170 0.07 12.61 4.01
CA LEU A 170 -0.07 12.81 5.45
C LEU A 170 -0.26 14.30 5.71
N LYS A 171 -1.40 14.67 6.30
CA LYS A 171 -1.56 16.02 6.87
C LYS A 171 -0.78 16.08 8.16
N ASN A 172 0.10 17.06 8.30
CA ASN A 172 1.01 17.24 9.43
C ASN A 172 0.27 17.10 10.75
N THR A 173 0.47 16.01 11.43
CA THR A 173 0.34 15.99 12.88
C THR A 173 1.64 16.61 13.39
N GLU A 174 1.61 17.88 13.80
CA GLU A 174 2.69 18.44 14.61
C GLU A 174 2.86 17.51 15.80
N VAL A 175 3.95 16.76 15.79
CA VAL A 175 4.41 16.06 17.00
C VAL A 175 4.75 17.17 17.97
N GLN A 176 3.79 17.54 18.85
CA GLN A 176 4.10 18.30 20.03
C GLN A 176 5.11 17.47 20.83
N SER A 177 6.39 17.77 20.64
CA SER A 177 7.43 17.42 21.58
C SER A 177 7.10 18.14 22.90
N LYS A 178 6.29 17.53 23.74
CA LYS A 178 6.26 17.88 25.14
C LYS A 178 7.58 17.40 25.73
N ASN A 179 8.52 18.35 25.82
CA ASN A 179 9.60 18.32 26.79
C ASN A 179 8.97 18.22 28.19
N GLU A 180 9.19 17.08 28.84
CA GLU A 180 9.29 16.96 30.29
C GLU A 180 10.31 15.88 30.61
#